data_ee94b871674182672e8b5f59fae17be8
#
_entry.id   ee94b871674182672e8b5f59fae17be8
#
_cell.length_a   1.000
_cell.length_b   1.000
_cell.length_c   1.000
_cell.angle_alpha   90.00
_cell.angle_beta   90.00
_cell.angle_gamma   90.00
#
_symmetry.space_group_name_H-M   'P 1'
#
loop_
_entity.id
_entity.type
_entity.pdbx_description
1 polymer ?
#
loop_
_entity_poly.entity_id
_entity_poly.type
_entity_poly.pdbx_seq_one_letter_code
_entity_poly.pdbx_strand_id
1 'polypeptide(L)'
;IYEAEAASKAGIGCIGENHLLITEDYGSYIFIGEIFLSEPLEPRAEGYPISHCPGCGRCMKACPGKGQTCLSYLTQKKGELTADEEQMIAESGCCWGCDICQEVCPLNRDVKTTEAQFFYERRTPTVTTEMINSMTDEQFAERAYAWRGRKTILRNLEIERRHKTAKPIK
;
A
#
# COMPACT_ATOMS: atom_id res chain seq x y z
N ILE A 1 -0.70 -17.03 8.89
CA ILE A 1 -1.78 -17.15 7.87
C ILE A 1 -1.45 -16.15 6.78
N TYR A 2 -1.61 -16.54 5.53
CA TYR A 2 -1.52 -15.62 4.40
C TYR A 2 -2.94 -15.14 4.09
N GLU A 3 -3.30 -13.97 4.62
CA GLU A 3 -4.67 -13.41 4.62
C GLU A 3 -5.25 -13.31 3.20
N ALA A 4 -4.43 -12.86 2.24
CA ALA A 4 -4.86 -12.76 0.84
C ALA A 4 -5.17 -14.13 0.22
N GLU A 5 -4.39 -15.16 0.55
CA GLU A 5 -4.64 -16.52 0.07
C GLU A 5 -5.89 -17.13 0.71
N ALA A 6 -6.08 -16.92 2.02
CA ALA A 6 -7.28 -17.36 2.73
C ALA A 6 -8.54 -16.72 2.15
N ALA A 7 -8.51 -15.41 1.93
CA ALA A 7 -9.61 -14.67 1.32
C ALA A 7 -9.89 -15.12 -0.13
N SER A 8 -8.85 -15.40 -0.92
CA SER A 8 -9.03 -15.93 -2.27
C SER A 8 -9.64 -17.32 -2.28
N LYS A 9 -9.19 -18.22 -1.37
CA LYS A 9 -9.79 -19.56 -1.21
C LYS A 9 -11.24 -19.49 -0.71
N ALA A 10 -11.57 -18.47 0.09
CA ALA A 10 -12.95 -18.21 0.51
C ALA A 10 -13.82 -17.61 -0.61
N GLY A 11 -13.27 -17.38 -1.80
CA GLY A 11 -14.00 -16.83 -2.95
C GLY A 11 -14.29 -15.32 -2.86
N ILE A 12 -13.54 -14.57 -2.03
CA ILE A 12 -13.73 -13.11 -1.89
C ILE A 12 -13.13 -12.36 -3.09
N GLY A 13 -12.10 -12.91 -3.72
CA GLY A 13 -11.45 -12.33 -4.88
C GLY A 13 -10.34 -13.20 -5.45
N CYS A 14 -9.60 -12.69 -6.43
CA CYS A 14 -8.43 -13.35 -7.00
C CYS A 14 -7.13 -12.66 -6.56
N ILE A 15 -6.03 -13.42 -6.57
CA ILE A 15 -4.70 -12.84 -6.36
C ILE A 15 -4.15 -12.38 -7.71
N GLY A 16 -3.81 -11.10 -7.81
CA GLY A 16 -3.18 -10.52 -8.99
C GLY A 16 -1.69 -10.84 -9.11
N GLU A 17 -1.10 -10.56 -10.29
CA GLU A 17 0.35 -10.63 -10.49
C GLU A 17 1.14 -9.70 -9.54
N ASN A 18 0.50 -8.66 -9.01
CA ASN A 18 1.04 -7.77 -7.98
C ASN A 18 0.94 -8.34 -6.56
N HIS A 19 0.53 -9.59 -6.40
CA HIS A 19 0.34 -10.29 -5.12
C HIS A 19 -0.73 -9.69 -4.19
N LEU A 20 -1.60 -8.82 -4.71
CA LEU A 20 -2.72 -8.27 -3.96
C LEU A 20 -4.00 -9.05 -4.24
N LEU A 21 -4.88 -9.14 -3.24
CA LEU A 21 -6.23 -9.62 -3.43
C LEU A 21 -7.03 -8.56 -4.21
N ILE A 22 -7.73 -8.99 -5.23
CA ILE A 22 -8.55 -8.13 -6.10
C ILE A 22 -9.99 -8.63 -6.02
N THR A 23 -10.88 -7.79 -5.52
CA THR A 23 -12.32 -8.06 -5.42
C THR A 23 -13.06 -7.44 -6.60
N GLU A 24 -14.27 -7.90 -6.87
CA GLU A 24 -15.09 -7.39 -7.97
C GLU A 24 -15.52 -5.94 -7.74
N ASP A 25 -15.98 -5.64 -6.52
CA ASP A 25 -16.56 -4.32 -6.19
C ASP A 25 -15.52 -3.22 -5.95
N TYR A 26 -14.42 -3.56 -5.25
CA TYR A 26 -13.46 -2.57 -4.75
C TYR A 26 -12.04 -2.76 -5.31
N GLY A 27 -11.86 -3.68 -6.26
CA GLY A 27 -10.54 -4.01 -6.78
C GLY A 27 -9.60 -4.44 -5.66
N SER A 28 -8.37 -3.93 -5.67
CA SER A 28 -7.38 -4.19 -4.62
C SER A 28 -7.34 -3.12 -3.52
N TYR A 29 -8.24 -2.13 -3.54
CA TYR A 29 -8.33 -1.07 -2.53
C TYR A 29 -9.16 -1.52 -1.32
N ILE A 30 -8.71 -2.59 -0.68
CA ILE A 30 -9.39 -3.24 0.44
C ILE A 30 -8.44 -3.48 1.61
N PHE A 31 -9.01 -3.60 2.81
CA PHE A 31 -8.36 -4.19 3.96
C PHE A 31 -8.95 -5.58 4.21
N ILE A 32 -8.09 -6.55 4.49
CA ILE A 32 -8.50 -7.91 4.83
C ILE A 32 -8.54 -8.00 6.35
N GLY A 33 -9.63 -8.57 6.89
CA GLY A 33 -9.76 -8.91 8.30
C GLY A 33 -10.19 -10.36 8.45
N GLU A 34 -9.73 -11.01 9.50
CA GLU A 34 -10.07 -12.38 9.85
C GLU A 34 -10.69 -12.44 11.24
N ILE A 35 -11.75 -13.22 11.40
CA ILE A 35 -12.38 -13.49 12.69
C ILE A 35 -12.27 -14.98 12.97
N PHE A 36 -11.63 -15.32 14.09
CA PHE A 36 -11.52 -16.71 14.55
C PHE A 36 -12.66 -16.99 15.52
N LEU A 37 -13.38 -18.08 15.25
CA LEU A 37 -14.49 -18.52 16.08
C LEU A 37 -14.16 -19.85 16.74
N SER A 38 -14.65 -20.06 17.95
CA SER A 38 -14.54 -21.34 18.65
C SER A 38 -15.53 -22.40 18.14
N GLU A 39 -16.62 -21.95 17.53
CA GLU A 39 -17.66 -22.80 16.99
C GLU A 39 -17.58 -22.87 15.46
N PRO A 40 -17.81 -24.05 14.86
CA PRO A 40 -17.84 -24.17 13.41
C PRO A 40 -19.02 -23.42 12.82
N LEU A 41 -18.78 -22.73 11.70
CA LEU A 41 -19.84 -22.19 10.85
C LEU A 41 -20.09 -23.13 9.68
N GLU A 42 -21.37 -23.25 9.28
CA GLU A 42 -21.69 -23.94 8.03
C GLU A 42 -21.03 -23.23 6.84
N PRO A 43 -20.29 -23.95 6.01
CA PRO A 43 -19.68 -23.36 4.85
C PRO A 43 -20.75 -22.86 3.87
N ARG A 44 -20.49 -21.75 3.20
CA ARG A 44 -21.36 -21.29 2.13
C ARG A 44 -21.40 -22.31 0.99
N ALA A 45 -22.59 -22.73 0.60
CA ALA A 45 -22.78 -23.75 -0.43
C ALA A 45 -22.32 -23.29 -1.84
N GLU A 46 -22.38 -21.98 -2.12
CA GLU A 46 -22.00 -21.39 -3.40
C GLU A 46 -20.82 -20.47 -3.21
N GLY A 47 -19.75 -20.68 -3.98
CA GLY A 47 -18.64 -19.73 -4.07
C GLY A 47 -19.09 -18.40 -4.68
N TYR A 48 -18.38 -17.31 -4.37
CA TYR A 48 -18.55 -16.06 -5.11
C TYR A 48 -17.95 -16.20 -6.50
N PRO A 49 -18.57 -15.60 -7.53
CA PRO A 49 -17.91 -15.51 -8.83
C PRO A 49 -16.58 -14.75 -8.64
N ILE A 50 -15.48 -15.39 -9.02
CA ILE A 50 -14.14 -14.80 -8.87
C ILE A 50 -13.75 -14.21 -10.23
N SER A 51 -13.56 -12.88 -10.28
CA SER A 51 -12.84 -12.27 -11.39
C SER A 51 -11.41 -12.81 -11.40
N HIS A 52 -10.86 -13.03 -12.58
CA HIS A 52 -9.49 -13.52 -12.70
C HIS A 52 -8.57 -12.40 -13.14
N CYS A 53 -7.37 -12.35 -12.56
CA CYS A 53 -6.32 -11.47 -13.07
C CYS A 53 -6.00 -11.85 -14.53
N PRO A 54 -6.12 -10.91 -15.50
CA PRO A 54 -5.90 -11.22 -16.93
C PRO A 54 -4.43 -11.44 -17.29
N GLY A 55 -3.48 -11.37 -16.36
CA GLY A 55 -2.05 -11.56 -16.62
C GLY A 55 -1.47 -10.51 -17.58
N CYS A 56 -1.97 -9.27 -17.54
CA CYS A 56 -1.59 -8.24 -18.51
C CYS A 56 -0.21 -7.60 -18.29
N GLY A 57 0.48 -7.91 -17.18
CA GLY A 57 1.83 -7.45 -16.84
C GLY A 57 1.98 -5.96 -16.53
N ARG A 58 0.92 -5.16 -16.53
CA ARG A 58 1.00 -3.69 -16.33
C ARG A 58 1.58 -3.33 -14.96
N CYS A 59 1.14 -4.03 -13.91
CA CYS A 59 1.63 -3.82 -12.55
C CYS A 59 3.13 -4.11 -12.43
N MET A 60 3.61 -5.20 -13.04
CA MET A 60 5.01 -5.57 -13.04
C MET A 60 5.87 -4.58 -13.83
N LYS A 61 5.37 -4.12 -14.99
CA LYS A 61 6.06 -3.12 -15.82
C LYS A 61 6.18 -1.76 -15.14
N ALA A 62 5.16 -1.33 -14.40
CA ALA A 62 5.13 -0.04 -13.73
C ALA A 62 5.86 -0.06 -12.37
N CYS A 63 6.10 -1.24 -11.80
CA CYS A 63 6.71 -1.38 -10.47
C CYS A 63 8.15 -0.84 -10.44
N PRO A 64 8.49 0.13 -9.58
CA PRO A 64 9.86 0.63 -9.45
C PRO A 64 10.87 -0.46 -9.10
N GLY A 65 10.48 -1.41 -8.28
CA GLY A 65 11.31 -2.55 -7.88
C GLY A 65 11.20 -3.77 -8.81
N LYS A 66 10.52 -3.65 -9.96
CA LYS A 66 10.39 -4.70 -10.99
C LYS A 66 9.92 -6.06 -10.43
N GLY A 67 9.04 -6.03 -9.42
CA GLY A 67 8.55 -7.22 -8.74
C GLY A 67 9.54 -7.90 -7.79
N GLN A 68 10.77 -7.42 -7.66
CA GLN A 68 11.78 -7.99 -6.78
C GLN A 68 11.77 -7.36 -5.39
N THR A 69 11.71 -6.03 -5.34
CA THR A 69 11.71 -5.28 -4.10
C THR A 69 10.52 -4.33 -4.09
N CYS A 70 9.64 -4.47 -3.11
CA CYS A 70 8.47 -3.60 -3.00
C CYS A 70 8.85 -2.23 -2.42
N LEU A 71 8.55 -1.14 -3.14
CA LEU A 71 8.78 0.21 -2.66
C LEU A 71 7.99 0.50 -1.37
N SER A 72 6.75 0.00 -1.26
CA SER A 72 5.98 0.12 -0.02
C SER A 72 6.69 -0.52 1.17
N TYR A 73 7.32 -1.68 0.97
CA TYR A 73 8.14 -2.31 2.01
C TYR A 73 9.35 -1.44 2.39
N LEU A 74 10.07 -0.89 1.39
CA LEU A 74 11.25 -0.05 1.64
C LEU A 74 10.92 1.22 2.43
N THR A 75 9.84 1.91 2.06
CA THR A 75 9.41 3.12 2.78
C THR A 75 9.05 2.84 4.23
N GLN A 76 8.72 1.59 4.55
CA GLN A 76 8.32 1.13 5.88
C GLN A 76 9.43 0.35 6.63
N LYS A 77 10.53 0.02 5.96
CA LYS A 77 11.67 -0.68 6.55
C LYS A 77 12.30 0.17 7.65
N LYS A 78 12.46 -0.40 8.86
CA LYS A 78 13.19 0.23 9.97
C LYS A 78 14.70 0.08 9.77
N GLY A 79 15.46 1.00 10.36
CA GLY A 79 16.92 0.98 10.31
C GLY A 79 17.48 1.60 9.04
N GLU A 80 18.70 1.20 8.69
CA GLU A 80 19.42 1.71 7.55
C GLU A 80 18.96 1.07 6.24
N LEU A 81 19.05 1.84 5.18
CA LEU A 81 18.82 1.43 3.81
C LEU A 81 20.15 1.30 3.08
N THR A 82 20.22 0.42 2.10
CA THR A 82 21.33 0.39 1.16
C THR A 82 21.25 1.59 0.20
N ALA A 83 22.32 1.90 -0.51
CA ALA A 83 22.33 2.98 -1.50
C ALA A 83 21.27 2.79 -2.59
N ASP A 84 21.06 1.55 -3.07
CA ASP A 84 20.07 1.22 -4.08
C ASP A 84 18.62 1.39 -3.55
N GLU A 85 18.39 1.02 -2.29
CA GLU A 85 17.10 1.21 -1.62
C GLU A 85 16.79 2.72 -1.43
N GLU A 86 17.78 3.52 -1.00
CA GLU A 86 17.64 4.97 -0.91
C GLU A 86 17.36 5.60 -2.28
N GLN A 87 18.08 5.15 -3.31
CA GLN A 87 17.88 5.64 -4.67
C GLN A 87 16.45 5.34 -5.17
N MET A 88 15.91 4.17 -4.91
CA MET A 88 14.54 3.81 -5.30
C MET A 88 13.51 4.73 -4.62
N ILE A 89 13.66 5.02 -3.32
CA ILE A 89 12.78 5.98 -2.61
C ILE A 89 12.92 7.38 -3.23
N ALA A 90 14.16 7.82 -3.45
CA ALA A 90 14.46 9.15 -4.00
C ALA A 90 13.84 9.37 -5.38
N GLU A 91 13.92 8.38 -6.27
CA GLU A 91 13.39 8.46 -7.63
C GLU A 91 11.87 8.38 -7.68
N SER A 92 11.27 7.65 -6.75
CA SER A 92 9.81 7.47 -6.70
C SER A 92 9.08 8.73 -6.23
N GLY A 93 9.72 9.57 -5.41
CA GLY A 93 9.08 10.72 -4.77
C GLY A 93 7.99 10.32 -3.78
N CYS A 94 8.04 9.10 -3.25
CA CYS A 94 7.06 8.56 -2.32
C CYS A 94 7.70 8.30 -0.95
N CYS A 95 7.29 9.07 0.06
CA CYS A 95 7.85 8.93 1.40
C CYS A 95 7.20 7.81 2.22
N TRP A 96 6.03 7.31 1.80
CA TRP A 96 5.29 6.27 2.53
C TRP A 96 4.33 5.50 1.64
N GLY A 97 4.39 4.18 1.72
CA GLY A 97 3.54 3.31 0.90
C GLY A 97 3.93 3.30 -0.58
N CYS A 98 3.11 2.70 -1.41
CA CYS A 98 3.21 2.74 -2.87
C CYS A 98 2.00 2.04 -3.47
N ASP A 99 1.25 2.72 -4.32
CA ASP A 99 0.07 2.18 -4.97
C ASP A 99 0.21 2.06 -6.50
N ILE A 100 1.41 2.27 -7.05
CA ILE A 100 1.66 2.29 -8.50
C ILE A 100 1.11 1.02 -9.20
N CYS A 101 1.31 -0.16 -8.62
CA CYS A 101 0.81 -1.40 -9.19
C CYS A 101 -0.73 -1.50 -9.13
N GLN A 102 -1.37 -0.85 -8.18
CA GLN A 102 -2.83 -0.76 -8.04
C GLN A 102 -3.41 0.25 -9.04
N GLU A 103 -2.79 1.43 -9.17
CA GLU A 103 -3.24 2.51 -10.05
C GLU A 103 -3.24 2.12 -11.54
N VAL A 104 -2.27 1.30 -11.97
CA VAL A 104 -2.20 0.84 -13.37
C VAL A 104 -3.03 -0.40 -13.66
N CYS A 105 -3.61 -1.02 -12.63
CA CYS A 105 -4.38 -2.25 -12.78
C CYS A 105 -5.72 -1.99 -13.46
N PRO A 106 -6.04 -2.70 -14.56
CA PRO A 106 -7.33 -2.53 -15.21
C PRO A 106 -8.52 -2.97 -14.34
N LEU A 107 -8.31 -3.88 -13.39
CA LEU A 107 -9.34 -4.34 -12.47
C LEU A 107 -9.64 -3.34 -11.33
N ASN A 108 -8.86 -2.26 -11.23
CA ASN A 108 -9.09 -1.16 -10.30
C ASN A 108 -9.76 0.06 -10.96
N ARG A 109 -10.16 -0.09 -12.23
CA ARG A 109 -10.95 0.95 -12.90
C ARG A 109 -12.41 0.83 -12.48
N ASP A 110 -13.05 1.94 -12.34
CA ASP A 110 -14.49 2.01 -12.08
C ASP A 110 -14.97 1.24 -10.84
N VAL A 111 -14.07 1.01 -9.88
CA VAL A 111 -14.39 0.35 -8.61
C VAL A 111 -15.18 1.27 -7.68
N LYS A 112 -15.99 0.66 -6.82
CA LYS A 112 -16.75 1.40 -5.81
C LYS A 112 -15.83 2.08 -4.82
N THR A 113 -16.24 3.23 -4.34
CA THR A 113 -15.60 3.92 -3.21
C THR A 113 -16.33 3.60 -1.92
N THR A 114 -15.60 3.59 -0.80
CA THR A 114 -16.21 3.36 0.52
C THR A 114 -17.14 4.50 0.91
N GLU A 115 -18.25 4.17 1.57
CA GLU A 115 -19.17 5.14 2.18
C GLU A 115 -18.73 5.56 3.59
N ALA A 116 -17.70 4.92 4.15
CA ALA A 116 -17.22 5.18 5.50
C ALA A 116 -16.51 6.53 5.60
N GLN A 117 -17.19 7.52 6.18
CA GLN A 117 -16.75 8.92 6.24
C GLN A 117 -15.40 9.11 6.92
N PHE A 118 -15.07 8.32 7.93
CA PHE A 118 -13.81 8.46 8.66
C PHE A 118 -12.56 8.29 7.77
N PHE A 119 -12.65 7.61 6.61
CA PHE A 119 -11.54 7.54 5.64
C PHE A 119 -11.30 8.88 4.94
N TYR A 120 -12.28 9.77 4.91
CA TYR A 120 -12.17 11.07 4.25
C TYR A 120 -11.75 12.19 5.20
N GLU A 121 -12.15 12.13 6.46
CA GLU A 121 -12.00 13.20 7.45
C GLU A 121 -10.55 13.51 7.84
N ARG A 122 -9.69 12.50 7.82
CA ARG A 122 -8.29 12.61 8.29
C ARG A 122 -7.26 12.35 7.20
N ARG A 123 -7.65 12.57 5.95
CA ARG A 123 -6.73 12.38 4.81
C ARG A 123 -5.56 13.36 4.89
N THR A 124 -4.37 12.84 4.64
CA THR A 124 -3.13 13.62 4.57
C THR A 124 -2.51 13.42 3.19
N PRO A 125 -2.94 14.20 2.17
CA PRO A 125 -2.50 14.00 0.79
C PRO A 125 -1.03 14.32 0.58
N THR A 126 -0.45 15.16 1.43
CA THR A 126 0.97 15.53 1.38
C THR A 126 1.55 15.53 2.79
N VAL A 127 2.71 14.90 2.94
CA VAL A 127 3.44 14.86 4.21
C VAL A 127 4.75 15.63 4.05
N THR A 128 5.04 16.52 5.01
CA THR A 128 6.30 17.29 5.04
C THR A 128 7.04 17.08 6.35
N THR A 129 8.34 17.37 6.35
CA THR A 129 9.18 17.30 7.55
C THR A 129 8.67 18.24 8.64
N GLU A 130 8.24 19.44 8.29
CA GLU A 130 7.71 20.44 9.22
C GLU A 130 6.42 19.94 9.86
N MET A 131 5.52 19.36 9.07
CA MET A 131 4.28 18.78 9.53
C MET A 131 4.54 17.65 10.55
N ILE A 132 5.45 16.72 10.23
CA ILE A 132 5.78 15.61 11.12
C ILE A 132 6.40 16.11 12.43
N ASN A 133 7.28 17.11 12.37
CA ASN A 133 7.96 17.66 13.53
C ASN A 133 7.04 18.49 14.43
N SER A 134 5.99 19.11 13.87
CA SER A 134 5.04 19.92 14.62
C SER A 134 3.96 19.11 15.35
N MET A 135 3.76 17.83 15.02
CA MET A 135 2.78 16.97 15.68
C MET A 135 3.23 16.59 17.07
N THR A 136 2.30 16.59 18.06
CA THR A 136 2.49 15.89 19.32
C THR A 136 2.57 14.38 19.09
N ASP A 137 2.96 13.62 20.11
CA ASP A 137 3.04 12.17 19.99
C ASP A 137 1.65 11.54 19.82
N GLU A 138 0.63 12.11 20.47
CA GLU A 138 -0.76 11.69 20.32
C GLU A 138 -1.26 11.95 18.88
N GLN A 139 -1.02 13.15 18.35
CA GLN A 139 -1.38 13.50 16.98
C GLN A 139 -0.68 12.62 15.96
N PHE A 140 0.59 12.28 16.20
CA PHE A 140 1.34 11.39 15.34
C PHE A 140 0.81 9.96 15.42
N ALA A 141 0.47 9.46 16.60
CA ALA A 141 -0.05 8.09 16.80
C ALA A 141 -1.37 7.83 16.04
N GLU A 142 -2.15 8.87 15.77
CA GLU A 142 -3.38 8.77 14.98
C GLU A 142 -3.16 8.63 13.46
N ARG A 143 -1.91 8.71 12.98
CA ARG A 143 -1.62 8.67 11.54
C ARG A 143 -1.37 7.24 11.06
N ALA A 144 -1.80 6.95 9.84
CA ALA A 144 -1.62 5.64 9.22
C ALA A 144 -0.15 5.19 9.12
N TYR A 145 0.80 6.12 9.11
CA TYR A 145 2.23 5.84 9.06
C TYR A 145 2.90 5.74 10.45
N ALA A 146 2.16 5.96 11.55
CA ALA A 146 2.73 6.05 12.91
C ALA A 146 3.36 4.73 13.40
N TRP A 147 2.82 3.60 13.01
CA TRP A 147 3.22 2.28 13.49
C TRP A 147 4.69 1.90 13.23
N ARG A 148 5.35 2.57 12.29
CA ARG A 148 6.80 2.42 12.04
C ARG A 148 7.65 3.47 12.77
N GLY A 149 7.03 4.50 13.34
CA GLY A 149 7.65 5.57 14.10
C GLY A 149 8.14 6.74 13.24
N ARG A 150 8.26 7.92 13.88
CA ARG A 150 8.67 9.17 13.24
C ARG A 150 9.98 9.07 12.47
N LYS A 151 10.96 8.38 13.01
CA LYS A 151 12.30 8.26 12.39
C LYS A 151 12.24 7.69 10.99
N THR A 152 11.36 6.72 10.74
CA THR A 152 11.23 6.07 9.44
C THR A 152 10.72 7.03 8.38
N ILE A 153 9.65 7.76 8.65
CA ILE A 153 9.08 8.70 7.68
C ILE A 153 9.96 9.92 7.48
N LEU A 154 10.58 10.45 8.54
CA LEU A 154 11.53 11.56 8.44
C LEU A 154 12.77 11.21 7.62
N ARG A 155 13.29 9.98 7.77
CA ARG A 155 14.38 9.46 6.92
C ARG A 155 13.99 9.51 5.44
N ASN A 156 12.81 9.03 5.09
CA ASN A 156 12.36 8.97 3.70
C ASN A 156 12.16 10.39 3.12
N LEU A 157 11.57 11.30 3.88
CA LEU A 157 11.43 12.71 3.49
C LEU A 157 12.81 13.39 3.25
N GLU A 158 13.79 13.07 4.08
CA GLU A 158 15.15 13.58 3.93
C GLU A 158 15.83 13.01 2.68
N ILE A 159 15.62 11.73 2.35
CA ILE A 159 16.10 11.11 1.12
C ILE A 159 15.53 11.83 -0.10
N GLU A 160 14.22 12.06 -0.13
CA GLU A 160 13.58 12.82 -1.22
C GLU A 160 14.11 14.25 -1.34
N ARG A 161 14.28 14.95 -0.21
CA ARG A 161 14.80 16.32 -0.18
C ARG A 161 16.19 16.38 -0.79
N ARG A 162 17.11 15.49 -0.37
CA ARG A 162 18.48 15.42 -0.91
C ARG A 162 18.49 15.18 -2.41
N HIS A 163 17.62 14.31 -2.91
CA HIS A 163 17.53 14.02 -4.34
C HIS A 163 17.02 15.21 -5.16
N LYS A 164 16.01 15.94 -4.66
CA LYS A 164 15.48 17.15 -5.33
C LYS A 164 16.51 18.25 -5.41
N THR A 165 17.34 18.45 -4.37
CA THR A 165 18.40 19.47 -4.34
C THR A 165 19.61 19.10 -5.20
N ALA A 166 19.86 17.81 -5.43
CA ALA A 166 20.97 17.33 -6.26
C ALA A 166 20.69 17.39 -7.78
N LYS A 167 19.42 17.52 -8.20
CA LYS A 167 19.06 17.70 -9.62
C LYS A 167 19.23 19.19 -9.98
N PRO A 168 20.14 19.55 -10.92
CA PRO A 168 20.24 20.94 -11.39
C PRO A 168 18.88 21.34 -12.00
N ILE A 169 18.43 22.55 -11.66
CA ILE A 169 17.29 23.20 -12.30
C ILE A 169 17.63 23.32 -13.79
N LYS A 170 16.90 22.59 -14.64
CA LYS A 170 17.02 22.72 -16.10
C LYS A 170 16.21 23.92 -16.57
#